data_fd2d64ee2fc41e5e88558a18f60e55af
#
_entry.id   fd2d64ee2fc41e5e88558a18f60e55af
#
_cell.length_a   1.000
_cell.length_b   1.000
_cell.length_c   1.000
_cell.angle_alpha   90.00
_cell.angle_beta   90.00
_cell.angle_gamma   90.00
#
_symmetry.space_group_name_H-M   'P 1'
#
loop_
_entity.id
_entity.type
_entity.pdbx_description
1 polymer ?
#
loop_
_entity_poly.entity_id
_entity_poly.type
_entity_poly.pdbx_seq_one_letter_code
_entity_poly.pdbx_strand_id
1 'polypeptide(L)'
;MTDYTTTLSYQVLGCAMRVYQHFGPGLLESVYQRALMIELANADLLAESEVPFNIEYLDNDLGLGFRMDILVENCMILELKSVSQLEKVHFKQLMTYLKLTDKLIGYLINFNTENFSIGHSIHKIINYSYGKEIPAWLG
;
A
#
# COMPACT_ATOMS: atom_id res chain seq x y z
N MET A 1 0.15 -7.33 -15.92
CA MET A 1 -0.10 -5.93 -15.54
C MET A 1 -0.10 -5.06 -16.78
N THR A 2 -0.85 -3.98 -16.76
CA THR A 2 -0.88 -3.02 -17.85
C THR A 2 0.38 -2.15 -17.82
N ASP A 3 0.68 -1.50 -18.94
CA ASP A 3 1.77 -0.52 -19.01
C ASP A 3 1.55 0.63 -18.02
N TYR A 4 0.27 1.03 -17.84
CA TYR A 4 -0.09 2.06 -16.86
C TYR A 4 0.35 1.68 -15.45
N THR A 5 0.03 0.45 -15.01
CA THR A 5 0.38 -0.02 -13.68
C THR A 5 1.90 -0.09 -13.49
N THR A 6 2.62 -0.53 -14.52
CA THR A 6 4.07 -0.60 -14.51
C THR A 6 4.68 0.80 -14.38
N THR A 7 4.19 1.75 -15.16
CA THR A 7 4.65 3.14 -15.11
C THR A 7 4.36 3.76 -13.74
N LEU A 8 3.15 3.54 -13.22
CA LEU A 8 2.76 4.05 -11.90
C LEU A 8 3.66 3.48 -10.80
N SER A 9 3.93 2.18 -10.85
CA SER A 9 4.84 1.53 -9.89
C SER A 9 6.21 2.20 -9.90
N TYR A 10 6.75 2.45 -11.07
CA TYR A 10 8.05 3.09 -11.23
C TYR A 10 8.08 4.48 -10.58
N GLN A 11 7.06 5.28 -10.83
CA GLN A 11 6.94 6.62 -10.25
C GLN A 11 6.81 6.58 -8.73
N VAL A 12 5.95 5.69 -8.22
CA VAL A 12 5.72 5.55 -6.77
C VAL A 12 6.99 5.10 -6.06
N LEU A 13 7.67 4.09 -6.59
CA LEU A 13 8.90 3.58 -5.99
C LEU A 13 10.01 4.63 -6.03
N GLY A 14 10.06 5.43 -7.09
CA GLY A 14 10.99 6.56 -7.16
C GLY A 14 10.73 7.59 -6.06
N CYS A 15 9.46 7.88 -5.78
CA CYS A 15 9.07 8.77 -4.69
C CYS A 15 9.50 8.20 -3.33
N ALA A 16 9.24 6.91 -3.09
CA ALA A 16 9.64 6.25 -1.85
C ALA A 16 11.16 6.25 -1.67
N MET A 17 11.91 6.01 -2.74
CA MET A 17 13.36 6.04 -2.70
C MET A 17 13.89 7.42 -2.31
N ARG A 18 13.30 8.49 -2.84
CA ARG A 18 13.72 9.86 -2.48
C ARG A 18 13.50 10.15 -1.01
N VAL A 19 12.38 9.69 -0.45
CA VAL A 19 12.11 9.82 1.00
C VAL A 19 13.17 9.08 1.80
N TYR A 20 13.45 7.82 1.44
CA TYR A 20 14.45 7.03 2.13
C TYR A 20 15.84 7.65 2.02
N GLN A 21 16.23 8.13 0.85
CA GLN A 21 17.54 8.78 0.65
C GLN A 21 17.70 10.02 1.51
N HIS A 22 16.62 10.72 1.77
CA HIS A 22 16.67 11.92 2.60
C HIS A 22 16.79 11.59 4.09
N PHE A 23 15.97 10.66 4.59
CA PHE A 23 15.86 10.39 6.02
C PHE A 23 16.63 9.16 6.50
N GLY A 24 16.79 8.15 5.66
CA GLY A 24 17.27 6.84 6.11
C GLY A 24 16.28 6.16 7.05
N PRO A 25 16.72 5.10 7.76
CA PRO A 25 15.87 4.38 8.71
C PRO A 25 15.71 5.12 10.04
N GLY A 26 14.80 4.65 10.88
CA GLY A 26 14.74 5.02 12.30
C GLY A 26 13.67 6.02 12.70
N LEU A 27 12.86 6.50 11.75
CA LEU A 27 11.78 7.44 12.07
C LEU A 27 10.44 6.72 12.24
N LEU A 28 9.44 7.46 12.72
CA LEU A 28 8.08 6.95 12.84
C LEU A 28 7.45 6.82 11.46
N GLU A 29 6.52 5.86 11.31
CA GLU A 29 5.78 5.64 10.06
C GLU A 29 5.11 6.92 9.56
N SER A 30 4.55 7.72 10.47
CA SER A 30 3.86 8.96 10.11
C SER A 30 4.76 9.98 9.41
N VAL A 31 6.05 10.02 9.76
CA VAL A 31 7.00 10.92 9.09
C VAL A 31 7.19 10.49 7.64
N TYR A 32 7.43 9.20 7.42
CA TYR A 32 7.60 8.65 6.06
C TYR A 32 6.34 8.84 5.23
N GLN A 33 5.17 8.62 5.84
CA GLN A 33 3.88 8.78 5.14
C GLN A 33 3.68 10.21 4.66
N ARG A 34 3.91 11.19 5.53
CA ARG A 34 3.75 12.61 5.16
C ARG A 34 4.76 13.04 4.11
N ALA A 35 6.01 12.60 4.23
CA ALA A 35 7.03 12.89 3.24
C ALA A 35 6.70 12.26 1.88
N LEU A 36 6.23 11.01 1.90
CA LEU A 36 5.84 10.33 0.67
C LEU A 36 4.66 11.02 -0.02
N MET A 37 3.68 11.50 0.75
CA MET A 37 2.56 12.26 0.19
C MET A 37 3.05 13.52 -0.55
N ILE A 38 4.06 14.20 -0.02
CA ILE A 38 4.65 15.36 -0.68
C ILE A 38 5.32 14.95 -2.00
N GLU A 39 6.11 13.88 -1.97
CA GLU A 39 6.78 13.39 -3.17
C GLU A 39 5.79 12.95 -4.26
N LEU A 40 4.71 12.28 -3.85
CA LEU A 40 3.67 11.85 -4.80
C LEU A 40 2.98 13.06 -5.44
N ALA A 41 2.66 14.08 -4.65
CA ALA A 41 2.07 15.32 -5.17
C ALA A 41 3.02 16.03 -6.14
N ASN A 42 4.32 16.08 -5.82
CA ASN A 42 5.32 16.68 -6.70
C ASN A 42 5.50 15.91 -8.01
N ALA A 43 5.14 14.64 -8.02
CA ALA A 43 5.14 13.81 -9.22
C ALA A 43 3.81 13.87 -10.00
N ASP A 44 2.91 14.76 -9.60
CA ASP A 44 1.57 14.93 -10.18
C ASP A 44 0.71 13.66 -10.07
N LEU A 45 0.92 12.88 -9.03
CA LEU A 45 0.11 11.70 -8.74
C LEU A 45 -0.98 12.04 -7.72
N LEU A 46 -2.21 11.62 -8.03
CA LEU A 46 -3.31 11.75 -7.10
C LEU A 46 -3.13 10.72 -5.99
N ALA A 47 -2.99 11.19 -4.76
CA ALA A 47 -2.81 10.32 -3.61
C ALA A 47 -3.66 10.79 -2.44
N GLU A 48 -4.20 9.84 -1.70
CA GLU A 48 -4.98 10.09 -0.49
C GLU A 48 -4.35 9.30 0.65
N SER A 49 -4.25 9.91 1.84
CA SER A 49 -3.70 9.23 3.02
C SER A 49 -4.81 8.92 4.02
N GLU A 50 -4.58 7.89 4.83
CA GLU A 50 -5.50 7.48 5.90
C GLU A 50 -6.91 7.26 5.37
N VAL A 51 -7.04 6.46 4.29
CA VAL A 51 -8.32 6.23 3.62
C VAL A 51 -9.11 5.16 4.37
N PRO A 52 -10.25 5.51 4.98
CA PRO A 52 -11.03 4.53 5.73
C PRO A 52 -11.82 3.62 4.80
N PHE A 53 -12.00 2.38 5.22
CA PHE A 53 -12.82 1.40 4.54
C PHE A 53 -13.60 0.60 5.57
N ASN A 54 -14.94 0.62 5.48
CA ASN A 54 -15.80 -0.14 6.38
C ASN A 54 -16.03 -1.54 5.86
N ILE A 55 -16.07 -2.50 6.78
CA ILE A 55 -16.30 -3.90 6.44
C ILE A 55 -17.78 -4.18 6.53
N GLU A 56 -18.33 -4.81 5.49
CA GLU A 56 -19.73 -5.22 5.41
C GLU A 56 -19.82 -6.75 5.46
N TYR A 57 -20.91 -7.24 6.04
CA TYR A 57 -21.23 -8.65 6.05
C TYR A 57 -22.72 -8.83 5.79
N LEU A 58 -23.06 -9.55 4.73
CA LEU A 58 -24.46 -9.77 4.30
C LEU A 58 -25.22 -8.44 4.21
N ASP A 59 -24.62 -7.45 3.54
CA ASP A 59 -25.14 -6.09 3.34
C ASP A 59 -25.31 -5.27 4.62
N ASN A 60 -24.72 -5.74 5.73
CA ASN A 60 -24.71 -4.99 6.98
C ASN A 60 -23.33 -4.36 7.21
N ASP A 61 -23.32 -3.06 7.44
CA ASP A 61 -22.10 -2.36 7.88
C ASP A 61 -21.81 -2.79 9.32
N LEU A 62 -20.65 -3.40 9.53
CA LEU A 62 -20.27 -3.87 10.86
C LEU A 62 -19.83 -2.76 11.81
N GLY A 63 -19.76 -1.51 11.32
CA GLY A 63 -19.26 -0.38 12.10
C GLY A 63 -17.77 -0.47 12.39
N LEU A 64 -17.09 -1.40 11.77
CA LEU A 64 -15.66 -1.68 11.91
C LEU A 64 -15.02 -1.63 10.54
N GLY A 65 -13.76 -1.26 10.50
CA GLY A 65 -13.05 -1.18 9.24
C GLY A 65 -11.56 -1.05 9.46
N PHE A 66 -10.90 -0.61 8.42
CA PHE A 66 -9.47 -0.35 8.46
C PHE A 66 -9.16 0.94 7.72
N ARG A 67 -7.92 1.39 7.81
CA ARG A 67 -7.44 2.54 7.05
C ARG A 67 -6.26 2.11 6.20
N MET A 68 -6.32 2.46 4.92
CA MET A 68 -5.19 2.32 4.03
C MET A 68 -4.25 3.50 4.27
N ASP A 69 -2.95 3.25 4.40
CA ASP A 69 -2.01 4.34 4.65
C ASP A 69 -2.03 5.35 3.51
N ILE A 70 -1.85 4.87 2.28
CA ILE A 70 -1.93 5.72 1.08
C ILE A 70 -2.62 4.94 -0.05
N LEU A 71 -3.52 5.63 -0.74
CA LEU A 71 -4.13 5.12 -1.97
C LEU A 71 -3.70 6.04 -3.11
N VAL A 72 -3.01 5.48 -4.12
CA VAL A 72 -2.47 6.23 -5.25
C VAL A 72 -3.33 5.97 -6.48
N GLU A 73 -3.76 7.06 -7.14
CA GLU A 73 -4.53 7.01 -8.40
C GLU A 73 -5.74 6.09 -8.31
N ASN A 74 -6.32 5.98 -7.13
CA ASN A 74 -7.47 5.13 -6.84
C ASN A 74 -7.27 3.65 -7.22
N CYS A 75 -6.04 3.19 -7.37
CA CYS A 75 -5.77 1.82 -7.82
C CYS A 75 -4.63 1.10 -7.09
N MET A 76 -3.74 1.81 -6.42
CA MET A 76 -2.58 1.21 -5.76
C MET A 76 -2.58 1.53 -4.28
N ILE A 77 -2.53 0.51 -3.44
CA ILE A 77 -2.45 0.68 -1.98
C ILE A 77 -0.99 0.62 -1.55
N LEU A 78 -0.56 1.61 -0.76
CA LEU A 78 0.76 1.58 -0.12
C LEU A 78 0.56 1.41 1.37
N GLU A 79 1.19 0.37 1.93
CA GLU A 79 1.25 0.15 3.37
C GLU A 79 2.69 0.39 3.83
N LEU A 80 2.86 1.33 4.74
CA LEU A 80 4.16 1.76 5.21
C LEU A 80 4.43 1.19 6.59
N LYS A 81 5.66 0.72 6.78
CA LYS A 81 6.13 0.21 8.06
C LYS A 81 7.46 0.84 8.41
N SER A 82 7.73 0.92 9.71
CA SER A 82 9.02 1.31 10.25
C SER A 82 9.35 0.34 11.39
N VAL A 83 9.67 -0.91 11.02
CA VAL A 83 9.85 -2.02 11.94
C VAL A 83 11.19 -2.70 11.69
N SER A 84 11.69 -3.43 12.69
CA SER A 84 12.96 -4.15 12.55
C SER A 84 12.88 -5.25 11.51
N GLN A 85 11.71 -5.88 11.36
CA GLN A 85 11.50 -6.95 10.41
C GLN A 85 10.02 -7.02 10.01
N LEU A 86 9.76 -7.17 8.69
CA LEU A 86 8.41 -7.41 8.21
C LEU A 86 7.97 -8.83 8.59
N GLU A 87 6.73 -8.95 9.06
CA GLU A 87 6.14 -10.21 9.50
C GLU A 87 5.10 -10.68 8.50
N LYS A 88 4.78 -11.98 8.52
CA LYS A 88 3.76 -12.57 7.64
C LYS A 88 2.42 -11.86 7.74
N VAL A 89 2.05 -11.39 8.94
CA VAL A 89 0.78 -10.69 9.16
C VAL A 89 0.70 -9.39 8.35
N HIS A 90 1.82 -8.71 8.12
CA HIS A 90 1.84 -7.48 7.32
C HIS A 90 1.46 -7.75 5.87
N PHE A 91 1.98 -8.84 5.30
CA PHE A 91 1.65 -9.26 3.93
C PHE A 91 0.18 -9.68 3.81
N LYS A 92 -0.30 -10.46 4.78
CA LYS A 92 -1.69 -10.93 4.81
C LYS A 92 -2.65 -9.76 4.93
N GLN A 93 -2.31 -8.77 5.73
CA GLN A 93 -3.13 -7.57 5.94
C GLN A 93 -3.30 -6.79 4.63
N LEU A 94 -2.20 -6.52 3.93
CA LEU A 94 -2.27 -5.81 2.66
C LEU A 94 -3.08 -6.59 1.62
N MET A 95 -2.88 -7.91 1.53
CA MET A 95 -3.66 -8.75 0.62
C MET A 95 -5.16 -8.67 0.96
N THR A 96 -5.50 -8.68 2.24
CA THR A 96 -6.89 -8.55 2.68
C THR A 96 -7.47 -7.20 2.24
N TYR A 97 -6.73 -6.12 2.41
CA TYR A 97 -7.16 -4.79 1.97
C TYR A 97 -7.40 -4.75 0.47
N LEU A 98 -6.50 -5.34 -0.32
CA LEU A 98 -6.66 -5.40 -1.77
C LEU A 98 -7.92 -6.16 -2.18
N LYS A 99 -8.20 -7.29 -1.52
CA LYS A 99 -9.38 -8.10 -1.81
C LYS A 99 -10.67 -7.37 -1.43
N LEU A 100 -10.72 -6.78 -0.24
CA LEU A 100 -11.93 -6.10 0.24
C LEU A 100 -12.24 -4.84 -0.56
N THR A 101 -11.23 -4.15 -1.08
CA THR A 101 -11.42 -2.93 -1.88
C THR A 101 -11.42 -3.20 -3.38
N ASP A 102 -11.24 -4.44 -3.79
CA ASP A 102 -11.10 -4.86 -5.20
C ASP A 102 -10.06 -4.01 -5.93
N LYS A 103 -8.87 -3.95 -5.37
CA LYS A 103 -7.72 -3.30 -6.01
C LYS A 103 -6.72 -4.37 -6.47
N LEU A 104 -6.05 -4.11 -7.58
CA LEU A 104 -5.14 -5.08 -8.18
C LEU A 104 -3.82 -5.19 -7.45
N ILE A 105 -3.24 -4.06 -7.05
CA ILE A 105 -1.84 -4.00 -6.67
C ILE A 105 -1.62 -3.15 -5.41
N GLY A 106 -0.70 -3.60 -4.58
CA GLY A 106 -0.22 -2.82 -3.45
C GLY A 106 1.27 -3.03 -3.24
N TYR A 107 1.85 -2.15 -2.45
CA TYR A 107 3.23 -2.25 -2.02
C TYR A 107 3.30 -2.18 -0.50
N LEU A 108 4.03 -3.12 0.08
CA LEU A 108 4.41 -3.10 1.48
C LEU A 108 5.85 -2.57 1.54
N ILE A 109 6.04 -1.45 2.22
CA ILE A 109 7.31 -0.72 2.24
C ILE A 109 7.77 -0.53 3.67
N ASN A 110 8.91 -1.10 4.02
CA ASN A 110 9.54 -0.92 5.31
C ASN A 110 10.71 0.07 5.18
N PHE A 111 10.58 1.23 5.79
CA PHE A 111 11.61 2.27 5.76
C PHE A 111 12.71 2.05 6.81
N ASN A 112 12.46 1.21 7.82
CA ASN A 112 13.45 0.96 8.87
C ASN A 112 14.41 -0.15 8.47
N THR A 113 15.25 0.12 7.50
CA THR A 113 16.17 -0.86 6.92
C THR A 113 17.44 -0.16 6.44
N GLU A 114 18.55 -0.88 6.48
CA GLU A 114 19.79 -0.43 5.84
C GLU A 114 19.83 -0.79 4.35
N ASN A 115 18.96 -1.69 3.91
CA ASN A 115 18.88 -2.15 2.52
C ASN A 115 17.46 -1.87 1.99
N PHE A 116 17.28 -0.65 1.46
CA PHE A 116 16.00 -0.23 0.90
C PHE A 116 15.92 -0.65 -0.57
N SER A 117 15.41 -1.85 -0.80
CA SER A 117 15.39 -2.45 -2.14
C SER A 117 14.20 -3.37 -2.34
N ILE A 118 13.85 -3.57 -3.61
CA ILE A 118 12.78 -4.49 -4.00
C ILE A 118 13.16 -5.92 -3.62
N GLY A 119 12.23 -6.62 -2.98
CA GLY A 119 12.43 -7.98 -2.51
C GLY A 119 13.01 -8.09 -1.11
N HIS A 120 13.57 -7.01 -0.57
CA HIS A 120 14.08 -6.97 0.80
C HIS A 120 13.17 -6.14 1.71
N SER A 121 12.99 -4.87 1.39
CA SER A 121 12.18 -3.93 2.20
C SER A 121 10.97 -3.40 1.44
N ILE A 122 10.91 -3.61 0.14
CA ILE A 122 9.81 -3.22 -0.72
C ILE A 122 9.25 -4.46 -1.38
N HIS A 123 7.98 -4.76 -1.14
CA HIS A 123 7.34 -5.95 -1.66
C HIS A 123 6.07 -5.59 -2.43
N LYS A 124 5.99 -6.04 -3.68
CA LYS A 124 4.81 -5.91 -4.51
C LYS A 124 3.84 -7.04 -4.17
N ILE A 125 2.59 -6.70 -3.93
CA ILE A 125 1.52 -7.65 -3.68
C ILE A 125 0.49 -7.52 -4.80
N ILE A 126 0.18 -8.64 -5.44
CA ILE A 126 -0.81 -8.66 -6.52
C ILE A 126 -2.02 -9.46 -6.07
N ASN A 127 -3.20 -8.86 -6.23
CA ASN A 127 -4.46 -9.50 -5.97
C ASN A 127 -4.93 -10.23 -7.24
N TYR A 128 -4.66 -11.52 -7.32
CA TYR A 128 -5.03 -12.32 -8.49
C TYR A 128 -6.55 -12.57 -8.59
N SER A 129 -7.32 -12.19 -7.56
CA SER A 129 -8.78 -12.22 -7.58
C SER A 129 -9.40 -10.93 -8.09
N TYR A 130 -8.56 -9.94 -8.46
CA TYR A 130 -9.04 -8.64 -8.93
C TYR A 130 -10.00 -8.79 -10.12
N GLY A 131 -11.15 -8.11 -10.02
CA GLY A 131 -12.16 -8.12 -11.07
C GLY A 131 -12.91 -9.43 -11.25
N LYS A 132 -12.68 -10.43 -10.39
CA LYS A 132 -13.38 -11.73 -10.44
C LYS A 132 -14.50 -11.75 -9.41
N GLU A 133 -15.62 -12.37 -9.79
CA GLU A 133 -16.66 -12.67 -8.82
C GLU A 133 -16.14 -13.68 -7.80
N ILE A 134 -16.28 -13.34 -6.53
CA ILE A 134 -15.99 -14.27 -5.46
C ILE A 134 -17.27 -15.06 -5.20
N PRO A 135 -17.26 -16.41 -5.32
CA PRO A 135 -18.45 -17.22 -4.99
C PRO A 135 -18.94 -16.87 -3.58
N ALA A 136 -20.26 -16.81 -3.41
CA ALA A 136 -20.86 -16.40 -2.15
C ALA A 136 -20.38 -17.23 -0.95
N TRP A 137 -20.00 -18.50 -1.18
CA TRP A 137 -19.52 -19.40 -0.14
C TRP A 137 -18.02 -19.20 0.19
N LEU A 138 -17.31 -18.41 -0.61
CA LEU A 138 -15.92 -18.04 -0.36
C LEU A 138 -15.79 -16.60 0.16
N GLY A 139 -16.82 -15.80 -0.09
CA GLY A 139 -16.82 -14.36 0.23
C GLY A 139 -17.16 -14.02 1.67
#